data_92fb1b6a149aba93f6ca3e4b57f0d206
#
_entry.id   92fb1b6a149aba93f6ca3e4b57f0d206
#
_cell.length_a   1.000
_cell.length_b   1.000
_cell.length_c   1.000
_cell.angle_alpha   90.00
_cell.angle_beta   90.00
_cell.angle_gamma   90.00
#
_symmetry.space_group_name_H-M   'P 1'
#
loop_
_entity.id
_entity.type
_entity.pdbx_description
1 polymer ?
#
loop_
_entity_poly.entity_id
_entity_poly.type
_entity_poly.pdbx_seq_one_letter_code
_entity_poly.pdbx_strand_id
1 'polypeptide(L)'
;MQRRSLTALALAGVIPNLAAHAAEERFFDSAGARMRFLEDGRGEPVLLIHGYTTNTERQWVQSGVFPTLAEKYRVISLDARGHGKSAKPHDRAAYGPEMGRDLIRLMDHLNIRRAHIAGYSMGAHIVAQLAVMQPDRFLTLTLGGAAGRLGWSAEDQRRVDEESAEMDQGLLRSQFLRLWPKDRPPPTEAEIRADSERRLAGQDPRALAAVRRSNPDQVVAIEALAAVPMPTLGIVGTADPYLRDFQRLKAAMPKLDLVTIPGASHGSAPAAPEFRAAMLRFLAAHPAPAG
;
A
#
# COMPACT_ATOMS: atom_id res chain seq x y z
N MET A 1 -25.96 71.79 -12.42
CA MET A 1 -25.82 70.53 -11.58
C MET A 1 -25.68 69.36 -12.52
N GLN A 2 -24.45 68.92 -12.79
CA GLN A 2 -24.16 67.75 -13.65
C GLN A 2 -23.93 66.56 -12.75
N ARG A 3 -24.76 65.49 -12.86
CA ARG A 3 -24.56 64.19 -12.19
C ARG A 3 -23.57 63.35 -13.00
N ARG A 4 -22.42 63.03 -12.42
CA ARG A 4 -21.47 62.08 -12.99
C ARG A 4 -21.89 60.66 -12.56
N SER A 5 -22.21 59.83 -13.53
CA SER A 5 -22.44 58.41 -13.32
C SER A 5 -21.09 57.69 -13.24
N LEU A 6 -20.82 57.01 -12.13
CA LEU A 6 -19.71 56.09 -11.96
C LEU A 6 -20.12 54.72 -12.45
N THR A 7 -19.55 54.27 -13.55
CA THR A 7 -19.70 52.88 -14.04
C THR A 7 -18.69 52.00 -13.33
N ALA A 8 -19.17 51.09 -12.49
CA ALA A 8 -18.33 50.07 -11.85
C ALA A 8 -18.06 48.94 -12.86
N LEU A 9 -16.79 48.75 -13.21
CA LEU A 9 -16.32 47.61 -13.97
C LEU A 9 -16.20 46.41 -13.03
N ALA A 10 -17.06 45.41 -13.16
CA ALA A 10 -16.95 44.12 -12.47
C ALA A 10 -15.89 43.27 -13.20
N LEU A 11 -14.73 43.07 -12.59
CA LEU A 11 -13.79 42.03 -13.01
C LEU A 11 -14.39 40.68 -12.63
N ALA A 12 -14.91 39.94 -13.60
CA ALA A 12 -15.23 38.54 -13.45
C ALA A 12 -13.91 37.75 -13.41
N GLY A 13 -13.47 37.40 -12.21
CA GLY A 13 -12.35 36.46 -12.01
C GLY A 13 -12.74 35.09 -12.58
N VAL A 14 -12.01 34.65 -13.62
CA VAL A 14 -12.07 33.29 -14.12
C VAL A 14 -11.47 32.39 -13.05
N ILE A 15 -12.31 31.74 -12.24
CA ILE A 15 -11.89 30.65 -11.37
C ILE A 15 -11.54 29.49 -12.31
N PRO A 16 -10.29 29.00 -12.35
CA PRO A 16 -9.98 27.82 -13.13
C PRO A 16 -10.82 26.66 -12.58
N ASN A 17 -11.66 26.08 -13.42
CA ASN A 17 -12.40 24.87 -13.14
C ASN A 17 -11.37 23.75 -12.92
N LEU A 18 -11.02 23.44 -11.66
CA LEU A 18 -10.32 22.21 -11.34
C LEU A 18 -11.29 21.06 -11.67
N ALA A 19 -11.24 20.63 -12.92
CA ALA A 19 -11.85 19.35 -13.30
C ALA A 19 -11.23 18.30 -12.38
N ALA A 20 -12.05 17.71 -11.51
CA ALA A 20 -11.67 16.53 -10.76
C ALA A 20 -11.27 15.49 -11.81
N HIS A 21 -9.97 15.24 -11.98
CA HIS A 21 -9.50 14.17 -12.83
C HIS A 21 -10.00 12.87 -12.22
N ALA A 22 -10.81 12.12 -12.93
CA ALA A 22 -11.15 10.76 -12.53
C ALA A 22 -9.91 9.89 -12.78
N ALA A 23 -9.51 9.11 -11.76
CA ALA A 23 -8.39 8.19 -11.88
C ALA A 23 -8.55 7.30 -13.12
N GLU A 24 -7.53 7.27 -13.98
CA GLU A 24 -7.53 6.46 -15.20
C GLU A 24 -7.22 5.01 -14.89
N GLU A 25 -8.11 4.11 -15.28
CA GLU A 25 -7.87 2.67 -15.21
C GLU A 25 -7.07 2.22 -16.42
N ARG A 26 -5.91 1.59 -16.16
CA ARG A 26 -5.00 1.13 -17.21
C ARG A 26 -4.53 -0.29 -16.95
N PHE A 27 -4.01 -0.93 -17.99
CA PHE A 27 -3.46 -2.27 -17.96
C PHE A 27 -2.11 -2.32 -18.68
N PHE A 28 -1.23 -3.20 -18.21
CA PHE A 28 0.02 -3.51 -18.89
C PHE A 28 0.33 -5.02 -18.82
N ASP A 29 1.22 -5.50 -19.64
CA ASP A 29 1.74 -6.87 -19.57
C ASP A 29 2.98 -6.91 -18.68
N SER A 30 2.95 -7.76 -17.67
CA SER A 30 4.08 -8.04 -16.79
C SER A 30 4.55 -9.48 -16.98
N ALA A 31 5.38 -9.71 -17.99
CA ALA A 31 5.89 -11.03 -18.35
C ALA A 31 4.77 -12.08 -18.56
N GLY A 32 3.79 -11.75 -19.38
CA GLY A 32 2.63 -12.59 -19.71
C GLY A 32 1.46 -12.49 -18.72
N ALA A 33 1.61 -11.74 -17.63
CA ALA A 33 0.52 -11.46 -16.71
C ALA A 33 -0.09 -10.08 -17.00
N ARG A 34 -1.39 -10.04 -17.30
CA ARG A 34 -2.12 -8.79 -17.48
C ARG A 34 -2.35 -8.14 -16.11
N MET A 35 -1.73 -6.99 -15.86
CA MET A 35 -1.77 -6.27 -14.61
C MET A 35 -2.57 -4.98 -14.75
N ARG A 36 -3.36 -4.67 -13.74
CA ARG A 36 -4.20 -3.47 -13.67
C ARG A 36 -3.62 -2.44 -12.72
N PHE A 37 -3.61 -1.18 -13.13
CA PHE A 37 -3.28 -0.05 -12.26
C PHE A 37 -4.24 1.12 -12.45
N LEU A 38 -4.31 1.97 -11.42
CA LEU A 38 -4.91 3.30 -11.50
C LEU A 38 -3.81 4.35 -11.57
N GLU A 39 -4.05 5.40 -12.34
CA GLU A 39 -3.16 6.55 -12.44
C GLU A 39 -3.96 7.84 -12.36
N ASP A 40 -3.49 8.82 -11.58
CA ASP A 40 -4.03 10.17 -11.50
C ASP A 40 -2.98 11.18 -11.02
N GLY A 41 -3.27 12.47 -11.21
CA GLY A 41 -2.39 13.55 -10.80
C GLY A 41 -1.20 13.78 -11.72
N ARG A 42 -0.31 14.67 -11.30
CA ARG A 42 0.90 15.08 -12.05
C ARG A 42 2.04 15.38 -11.08
N GLY A 43 3.27 15.42 -11.60
CA GLY A 43 4.45 15.72 -10.81
C GLY A 43 5.30 14.47 -10.54
N GLU A 44 5.94 14.40 -9.38
CA GLU A 44 6.78 13.27 -8.99
C GLU A 44 5.97 11.98 -8.85
N PRO A 45 6.48 10.85 -9.36
CA PRO A 45 5.74 9.61 -9.31
C PRO A 45 5.73 8.99 -7.91
N VAL A 46 4.54 8.59 -7.45
CA VAL A 46 4.31 7.83 -6.20
C VAL A 46 3.64 6.51 -6.55
N LEU A 47 4.32 5.40 -6.29
CA LEU A 47 3.77 4.06 -6.46
C LEU A 47 3.15 3.56 -5.16
N LEU A 48 1.92 3.05 -5.26
CA LEU A 48 1.17 2.49 -4.13
C LEU A 48 0.88 1.01 -4.37
N ILE A 49 1.12 0.18 -3.35
CA ILE A 49 0.77 -1.23 -3.36
C ILE A 49 -0.04 -1.60 -2.12
N HIS A 50 -1.21 -2.19 -2.34
CA HIS A 50 -2.22 -2.47 -1.31
C HIS A 50 -1.91 -3.72 -0.47
N GLY A 51 -2.71 -3.95 0.59
CA GLY A 51 -2.64 -5.11 1.47
C GLY A 51 -3.26 -6.38 0.87
N TYR A 52 -3.17 -7.47 1.63
CA TYR A 52 -3.77 -8.77 1.29
C TYR A 52 -5.30 -8.72 1.41
N THR A 53 -6.02 -9.46 0.55
CA THR A 53 -7.50 -9.51 0.48
C THR A 53 -8.19 -8.16 0.19
N THR A 54 -7.47 -7.22 -0.40
CA THR A 54 -8.01 -5.93 -0.82
C THR A 54 -7.55 -5.59 -2.25
N ASN A 55 -7.71 -4.35 -2.69
CA ASN A 55 -7.27 -3.85 -3.99
C ASN A 55 -7.04 -2.35 -3.92
N THR A 56 -6.63 -1.72 -5.00
CA THR A 56 -6.39 -0.29 -5.10
C THR A 56 -7.58 0.55 -4.65
N GLU A 57 -8.79 0.23 -5.08
CA GLU A 57 -9.99 0.99 -4.72
C GLU A 57 -10.28 0.96 -3.23
N ARG A 58 -10.27 -0.24 -2.64
CA ARG A 58 -10.59 -0.40 -1.21
C ARG A 58 -9.52 0.17 -0.30
N GLN A 59 -8.24 -0.04 -0.68
CA GLN A 59 -7.12 0.37 0.18
C GLN A 59 -6.80 1.85 0.07
N TRP A 60 -6.73 2.39 -1.15
CA TRP A 60 -6.14 3.69 -1.40
C TRP A 60 -7.14 4.76 -1.82
N VAL A 61 -8.13 4.39 -2.64
CA VAL A 61 -9.15 5.36 -3.08
C VAL A 61 -10.15 5.62 -1.96
N GLN A 62 -10.76 4.57 -1.39
CA GLN A 62 -11.78 4.71 -0.34
C GLN A 62 -11.21 5.23 0.99
N SER A 63 -9.92 5.00 1.28
CA SER A 63 -9.26 5.60 2.44
C SER A 63 -8.95 7.09 2.25
N GLY A 64 -9.07 7.60 1.04
CA GLY A 64 -8.74 8.99 0.69
C GLY A 64 -7.24 9.22 0.45
N VAL A 65 -6.37 8.22 0.59
CA VAL A 65 -4.91 8.38 0.36
C VAL A 65 -4.62 8.71 -1.09
N PHE A 66 -5.17 7.93 -2.03
CA PHE A 66 -4.94 8.12 -3.46
C PHE A 66 -5.36 9.53 -3.94
N PRO A 67 -6.61 9.99 -3.75
CA PRO A 67 -7.02 11.31 -4.23
C PRO A 67 -6.26 12.45 -3.54
N THR A 68 -5.96 12.31 -2.25
CA THR A 68 -5.18 13.34 -1.53
C THR A 68 -3.75 13.49 -2.08
N LEU A 69 -3.09 12.38 -2.42
CA LEU A 69 -1.75 12.43 -3.03
C LEU A 69 -1.81 12.94 -4.48
N ALA A 70 -2.86 12.58 -5.24
CA ALA A 70 -3.02 12.98 -6.64
C ALA A 70 -3.17 14.50 -6.84
N GLU A 71 -3.50 15.26 -5.80
CA GLU A 71 -3.50 16.73 -5.83
C GLU A 71 -2.10 17.32 -6.10
N LYS A 72 -1.02 16.58 -5.76
CA LYS A 72 0.37 17.08 -5.81
C LYS A 72 1.36 16.18 -6.53
N TYR A 73 1.03 14.91 -6.69
CA TYR A 73 1.91 13.87 -7.23
C TYR A 73 1.24 13.12 -8.38
N ARG A 74 2.05 12.52 -9.24
CA ARG A 74 1.59 11.50 -10.20
C ARG A 74 1.46 10.19 -9.43
N VAL A 75 0.24 9.83 -9.05
CA VAL A 75 -0.03 8.63 -8.23
C VAL A 75 -0.37 7.44 -9.12
N ILE A 76 0.36 6.36 -8.94
CA ILE A 76 0.16 5.10 -9.65
C ILE A 76 -0.07 4.01 -8.61
N SER A 77 -1.22 3.35 -8.65
CA SER A 77 -1.56 2.28 -7.71
C SER A 77 -1.84 0.98 -8.45
N LEU A 78 -1.02 -0.03 -8.18
CA LEU A 78 -1.11 -1.35 -8.80
C LEU A 78 -2.05 -2.26 -8.01
N ASP A 79 -3.00 -2.92 -8.71
CA ASP A 79 -3.59 -4.14 -8.18
C ASP A 79 -2.54 -5.24 -8.21
N ALA A 80 -2.09 -5.68 -7.05
CA ALA A 80 -1.08 -6.71 -6.94
C ALA A 80 -1.53 -8.01 -7.64
N ARG A 81 -0.60 -8.74 -8.21
CA ARG A 81 -0.84 -10.09 -8.74
C ARG A 81 -1.65 -10.92 -7.73
N GLY A 82 -2.66 -11.64 -8.19
CA GLY A 82 -3.60 -12.39 -7.34
C GLY A 82 -4.78 -11.58 -6.80
N HIS A 83 -4.81 -10.25 -7.02
CA HIS A 83 -5.81 -9.35 -6.44
C HIS A 83 -6.51 -8.48 -7.50
N GLY A 84 -7.62 -7.88 -7.10
CA GLY A 84 -8.33 -6.88 -7.88
C GLY A 84 -8.65 -7.35 -9.30
N LYS A 85 -8.30 -6.54 -10.30
CA LYS A 85 -8.47 -6.86 -11.72
C LYS A 85 -7.18 -7.36 -12.40
N SER A 86 -6.09 -7.56 -11.65
CA SER A 86 -4.85 -8.15 -12.14
C SER A 86 -4.96 -9.67 -12.27
N ALA A 87 -4.03 -10.27 -13.05
CA ALA A 87 -3.91 -11.72 -13.24
C ALA A 87 -3.86 -12.48 -11.91
N LYS A 88 -4.49 -13.65 -11.87
CA LYS A 88 -4.68 -14.48 -10.67
C LYS A 88 -4.18 -15.91 -10.90
N PRO A 89 -2.86 -16.13 -11.13
CA PRO A 89 -2.33 -17.49 -11.25
C PRO A 89 -2.52 -18.27 -9.93
N HIS A 90 -2.70 -19.59 -10.04
CA HIS A 90 -2.86 -20.45 -8.85
C HIS A 90 -1.54 -21.09 -8.41
N ASP A 91 -0.50 -20.99 -9.20
CA ASP A 91 0.84 -21.51 -8.84
C ASP A 91 1.55 -20.53 -7.88
N ARG A 92 2.04 -21.04 -6.76
CA ARG A 92 2.86 -20.32 -5.78
C ARG A 92 4.08 -19.63 -6.43
N ALA A 93 4.71 -20.30 -7.40
CA ALA A 93 5.91 -19.79 -8.08
C ALA A 93 5.67 -18.48 -8.84
N ALA A 94 4.41 -18.14 -9.14
CA ALA A 94 4.05 -16.87 -9.76
C ALA A 94 4.07 -15.67 -8.81
N TYR A 95 4.40 -15.85 -7.53
CA TYR A 95 4.31 -14.85 -6.47
C TYR A 95 5.68 -14.59 -5.79
N GLY A 96 5.67 -14.19 -4.53
CA GLY A 96 6.90 -13.87 -3.82
C GLY A 96 7.63 -12.67 -4.45
N PRO A 97 8.92 -12.80 -4.79
CA PRO A 97 9.71 -11.72 -5.42
C PRO A 97 9.14 -11.22 -6.75
N GLU A 98 8.34 -12.04 -7.44
CA GLU A 98 7.71 -11.66 -8.71
C GLU A 98 6.72 -10.50 -8.54
N MET A 99 6.06 -10.40 -7.38
CA MET A 99 5.17 -9.27 -7.07
C MET A 99 5.94 -7.94 -6.99
N GLY A 100 7.17 -7.96 -6.54
CA GLY A 100 8.06 -6.79 -6.59
C GLY A 100 8.51 -6.47 -8.02
N ARG A 101 8.84 -7.49 -8.82
CA ARG A 101 9.23 -7.30 -10.23
C ARG A 101 8.09 -6.70 -11.07
N ASP A 102 6.82 -6.98 -10.73
CA ASP A 102 5.67 -6.32 -11.39
C ASP A 102 5.73 -4.80 -11.26
N LEU A 103 6.12 -4.28 -10.08
CA LEU A 103 6.28 -2.84 -9.86
C LEU A 103 7.42 -2.25 -10.70
N ILE A 104 8.55 -2.96 -10.83
CA ILE A 104 9.65 -2.51 -11.69
C ILE A 104 9.23 -2.49 -13.15
N ARG A 105 8.56 -3.54 -13.64
CA ARG A 105 8.05 -3.58 -15.01
C ARG A 105 7.01 -2.49 -15.28
N LEU A 106 6.17 -2.16 -14.28
CA LEU A 106 5.26 -1.03 -14.38
C LEU A 106 6.01 0.29 -14.50
N MET A 107 7.05 0.50 -13.68
CA MET A 107 7.90 1.70 -13.80
C MET A 107 8.55 1.78 -15.18
N ASP A 108 9.08 0.67 -15.70
CA ASP A 108 9.71 0.61 -17.03
C ASP A 108 8.68 0.87 -18.14
N HIS A 109 7.49 0.29 -18.05
CA HIS A 109 6.36 0.53 -18.97
C HIS A 109 5.94 2.02 -19.01
N LEU A 110 6.02 2.70 -17.87
CA LEU A 110 5.67 4.12 -17.74
C LEU A 110 6.86 5.07 -17.94
N ASN A 111 8.05 4.55 -18.29
CA ASN A 111 9.31 5.28 -18.41
C ASN A 111 9.68 6.05 -17.11
N ILE A 112 9.41 5.47 -15.95
CA ILE A 112 9.73 6.02 -14.63
C ILE A 112 11.07 5.45 -14.18
N ARG A 113 12.11 6.29 -14.16
CA ARG A 113 13.44 5.89 -13.69
C ARG A 113 13.48 5.71 -12.17
N ARG A 114 12.93 6.66 -11.42
CA ARG A 114 12.85 6.63 -9.94
C ARG A 114 11.49 7.12 -9.49
N ALA A 115 10.99 6.59 -8.37
CA ALA A 115 9.71 6.95 -7.78
C ALA A 115 9.76 6.91 -6.25
N HIS A 116 8.85 7.60 -5.58
CA HIS A 116 8.46 7.27 -4.22
C HIS A 116 7.69 5.96 -4.22
N ILE A 117 7.93 5.10 -3.24
CA ILE A 117 7.20 3.83 -3.14
C ILE A 117 6.56 3.67 -1.77
N ALA A 118 5.30 3.25 -1.74
CA ALA A 118 4.56 3.01 -0.52
C ALA A 118 3.78 1.69 -0.58
N GLY A 119 3.83 0.91 0.49
CA GLY A 119 3.06 -0.33 0.62
C GLY A 119 2.33 -0.40 1.95
N TYR A 120 1.17 -1.07 1.97
CA TYR A 120 0.44 -1.35 3.19
C TYR A 120 0.34 -2.86 3.45
N SER A 121 0.68 -3.31 4.67
CA SER A 121 0.59 -4.72 5.09
C SER A 121 1.35 -5.65 4.13
N MET A 122 0.68 -6.49 3.33
CA MET A 122 1.31 -7.28 2.26
C MET A 122 2.13 -6.38 1.33
N GLY A 123 1.58 -5.25 0.91
CA GLY A 123 2.30 -4.29 0.07
C GLY A 123 3.59 -3.78 0.73
N ALA A 124 3.59 -3.58 2.06
CA ALA A 124 4.80 -3.17 2.79
C ALA A 124 5.88 -4.26 2.78
N HIS A 125 5.51 -5.55 2.84
CA HIS A 125 6.48 -6.65 2.67
C HIS A 125 7.10 -6.63 1.27
N ILE A 126 6.27 -6.44 0.23
CA ILE A 126 6.72 -6.39 -1.16
C ILE A 126 7.69 -5.21 -1.37
N VAL A 127 7.33 -4.01 -0.94
CA VAL A 127 8.17 -2.82 -1.16
C VAL A 127 9.43 -2.82 -0.30
N ALA A 128 9.41 -3.41 0.90
CA ALA A 128 10.59 -3.59 1.73
C ALA A 128 11.62 -4.50 1.04
N GLN A 129 11.18 -5.64 0.50
CA GLN A 129 12.06 -6.53 -0.27
C GLN A 129 12.60 -5.83 -1.52
N LEU A 130 11.74 -5.12 -2.24
CA LEU A 130 12.11 -4.43 -3.46
C LEU A 130 13.11 -3.29 -3.21
N ALA A 131 12.95 -2.53 -2.12
CA ALA A 131 13.88 -1.49 -1.71
C ALA A 131 15.29 -2.01 -1.42
N VAL A 132 15.40 -3.23 -0.87
CA VAL A 132 16.70 -3.91 -0.68
C VAL A 132 17.27 -4.41 -1.99
N MET A 133 16.43 -4.97 -2.88
CA MET A 133 16.89 -5.56 -4.14
C MET A 133 17.27 -4.52 -5.21
N GLN A 134 16.60 -3.39 -5.25
CA GLN A 134 16.75 -2.34 -6.28
C GLN A 134 16.68 -0.93 -5.68
N PRO A 135 17.58 -0.57 -4.75
CA PRO A 135 17.51 0.69 -4.01
C PRO A 135 17.57 1.93 -4.91
N ASP A 136 18.27 1.85 -6.04
CA ASP A 136 18.46 2.98 -6.96
C ASP A 136 17.19 3.40 -7.71
N ARG A 137 16.15 2.56 -7.67
CA ARG A 137 14.85 2.84 -8.30
C ARG A 137 13.93 3.72 -7.43
N PHE A 138 14.30 3.98 -6.18
CA PHE A 138 13.39 4.64 -5.25
C PHE A 138 13.97 5.92 -4.67
N LEU A 139 13.10 6.93 -4.56
CA LEU A 139 13.36 8.23 -3.92
C LEU A 139 13.15 8.09 -2.40
N THR A 140 12.04 7.48 -2.00
CA THR A 140 11.69 7.22 -0.60
C THR A 140 10.98 5.87 -0.47
N LEU A 141 10.96 5.32 0.73
CA LEU A 141 10.22 4.11 1.10
C LEU A 141 9.20 4.44 2.19
N THR A 142 7.93 4.08 1.99
CA THR A 142 6.89 4.15 3.02
C THR A 142 6.36 2.75 3.34
N LEU A 143 6.47 2.36 4.60
CA LEU A 143 5.99 1.10 5.15
C LEU A 143 4.76 1.37 6.04
N GLY A 144 3.58 0.94 5.60
CA GLY A 144 2.33 1.08 6.36
C GLY A 144 1.84 -0.25 6.91
N GLY A 145 1.49 -0.34 8.19
CA GLY A 145 0.91 -1.53 8.82
C GLY A 145 1.79 -2.79 8.86
N ALA A 146 2.98 -2.77 8.30
CA ALA A 146 4.00 -3.83 8.44
C ALA A 146 5.38 -3.24 8.16
N ALA A 147 6.38 -3.65 8.93
CA ALA A 147 7.76 -3.15 8.86
C ALA A 147 8.65 -3.94 7.86
N GLY A 148 8.05 -4.65 6.91
CA GLY A 148 8.74 -5.67 6.13
C GLY A 148 8.62 -7.05 6.78
N ARG A 149 9.02 -8.12 6.08
CA ARG A 149 9.06 -9.48 6.62
C ARG A 149 10.47 -9.75 7.14
N LEU A 150 10.71 -9.41 8.42
CA LEU A 150 12.04 -9.33 9.03
C LEU A 150 12.56 -10.67 9.56
N GLY A 151 11.94 -11.78 9.19
CA GLY A 151 12.34 -13.12 9.58
C GLY A 151 11.28 -14.14 9.24
N TRP A 152 11.64 -15.41 9.42
CA TRP A 152 10.75 -16.55 9.18
C TRP A 152 11.02 -17.65 10.20
N SER A 153 10.01 -18.03 10.95
CA SER A 153 10.06 -19.06 11.96
C SER A 153 9.20 -20.28 11.58
N ALA A 154 9.36 -21.38 12.29
CA ALA A 154 8.46 -22.54 12.15
C ALA A 154 7.00 -22.20 12.53
N GLU A 155 6.79 -21.22 13.42
CA GLU A 155 5.46 -20.73 13.76
C GLU A 155 4.86 -19.92 12.60
N ASP A 156 5.67 -19.08 11.94
CA ASP A 156 5.23 -18.35 10.72
C ASP A 156 4.83 -19.34 9.62
N GLN A 157 5.58 -20.43 9.45
CA GLN A 157 5.25 -21.46 8.46
C GLN A 157 3.91 -22.12 8.79
N ARG A 158 3.73 -22.62 10.02
CA ARG A 158 2.45 -23.22 10.45
C ARG A 158 1.26 -22.30 10.24
N ARG A 159 1.42 -21.01 10.60
CA ARG A 159 0.40 -19.98 10.40
C ARG A 159 0.05 -19.80 8.92
N VAL A 160 1.04 -19.76 8.06
CA VAL A 160 0.81 -19.63 6.60
C VAL A 160 0.13 -20.86 6.04
N ASP A 161 0.51 -22.06 6.48
CA ASP A 161 -0.11 -23.31 6.05
C ASP A 161 -1.60 -23.35 6.47
N GLU A 162 -1.91 -22.97 7.71
CA GLU A 162 -3.28 -22.86 8.22
C GLU A 162 -4.10 -21.80 7.47
N GLU A 163 -3.60 -20.56 7.39
CA GLU A 163 -4.29 -19.46 6.70
C GLU A 163 -4.49 -19.75 5.20
N SER A 164 -3.57 -20.50 4.58
CA SER A 164 -3.70 -20.90 3.17
C SER A 164 -4.74 -22.01 2.97
N ALA A 165 -4.80 -22.97 3.88
CA ALA A 165 -5.80 -24.03 3.84
C ALA A 165 -7.22 -23.49 4.08
N GLU A 166 -7.38 -22.54 4.99
CA GLU A 166 -8.64 -21.80 5.20
C GLU A 166 -9.03 -21.02 3.94
N MET A 167 -8.06 -20.34 3.32
CA MET A 167 -8.30 -19.55 2.11
C MET A 167 -8.76 -20.43 0.93
N ASP A 168 -8.18 -21.62 0.76
CA ASP A 168 -8.65 -22.59 -0.25
C ASP A 168 -10.13 -22.96 -0.07
N GLN A 169 -10.65 -22.84 1.15
CA GLN A 169 -12.06 -23.06 1.50
C GLN A 169 -12.91 -21.79 1.52
N GLY A 170 -12.34 -20.65 1.11
CA GLY A 170 -13.03 -19.35 1.14
C GLY A 170 -13.22 -18.79 2.56
N LEU A 171 -12.32 -19.11 3.49
CA LEU A 171 -12.35 -18.64 4.88
C LEU A 171 -11.11 -17.80 5.21
N LEU A 172 -11.29 -16.86 6.15
CA LEU A 172 -10.26 -15.96 6.65
C LEU A 172 -10.16 -16.00 8.18
N ARG A 173 -10.57 -17.09 8.82
CA ARG A 173 -10.74 -17.18 10.27
C ARG A 173 -9.46 -16.84 11.04
N SER A 174 -8.39 -17.54 10.79
CA SER A 174 -7.11 -17.36 11.50
C SER A 174 -6.51 -15.97 11.25
N GLN A 175 -6.60 -15.47 10.02
CA GLN A 175 -6.19 -14.10 9.72
C GLN A 175 -7.05 -13.06 10.44
N PHE A 176 -8.36 -13.24 10.48
CA PHE A 176 -9.29 -12.32 11.14
C PHE A 176 -9.01 -12.25 12.64
N LEU A 177 -8.87 -13.41 13.30
CA LEU A 177 -8.55 -13.50 14.73
C LEU A 177 -7.19 -12.89 15.07
N ARG A 178 -6.18 -13.09 14.22
CA ARG A 178 -4.84 -12.53 14.42
C ARG A 178 -4.83 -11.00 14.36
N LEU A 179 -5.64 -10.40 13.49
CA LEU A 179 -5.74 -8.96 13.31
C LEU A 179 -6.81 -8.31 14.21
N TRP A 180 -7.56 -9.12 14.97
CA TRP A 180 -8.61 -8.62 15.85
C TRP A 180 -8.01 -7.81 17.02
N PRO A 181 -8.57 -6.64 17.34
CA PRO A 181 -8.13 -5.82 18.46
C PRO A 181 -8.21 -6.60 19.79
N LYS A 182 -7.11 -6.58 20.55
CA LYS A 182 -6.99 -7.34 21.81
C LYS A 182 -7.83 -6.78 22.95
N ASP A 183 -8.27 -5.55 22.83
CA ASP A 183 -9.14 -4.81 23.78
C ASP A 183 -10.64 -5.05 23.55
N ARG A 184 -11.00 -5.88 22.55
CA ARG A 184 -12.39 -6.24 22.23
C ARG A 184 -12.70 -7.68 22.58
N PRO A 185 -13.98 -8.00 22.91
CA PRO A 185 -14.41 -9.38 23.04
C PRO A 185 -14.11 -10.17 21.76
N PRO A 186 -13.80 -11.48 21.87
CA PRO A 186 -13.59 -12.33 20.70
C PRO A 186 -14.81 -12.25 19.76
N PRO A 187 -14.57 -12.27 18.43
CA PRO A 187 -15.68 -12.26 17.48
C PRO A 187 -16.41 -13.60 17.48
N THR A 188 -17.67 -13.58 17.14
CA THR A 188 -18.48 -14.78 16.93
C THR A 188 -18.14 -15.47 15.59
N GLU A 189 -18.45 -16.73 15.45
CA GLU A 189 -18.28 -17.46 14.18
C GLU A 189 -19.10 -16.85 13.03
N ALA A 190 -20.26 -16.25 13.34
CA ALA A 190 -21.09 -15.54 12.36
C ALA A 190 -20.38 -14.27 11.83
N GLU A 191 -19.75 -13.49 12.73
CA GLU A 191 -18.96 -12.32 12.34
C GLU A 191 -17.74 -12.68 11.50
N ILE A 192 -17.05 -13.78 11.84
CA ILE A 192 -15.90 -14.29 11.07
C ILE A 192 -16.35 -14.70 9.66
N ARG A 193 -17.46 -15.41 9.52
CA ARG A 193 -18.02 -15.80 8.21
C ARG A 193 -18.42 -14.57 7.38
N ALA A 194 -19.16 -13.66 7.97
CA ALA A 194 -19.59 -12.44 7.31
C ALA A 194 -18.39 -11.58 6.85
N ASP A 195 -17.31 -11.50 7.64
CA ASP A 195 -16.08 -10.83 7.26
C ASP A 195 -15.38 -11.54 6.09
N SER A 196 -15.31 -12.87 6.13
CA SER A 196 -14.72 -13.69 5.05
C SER A 196 -15.47 -13.48 3.74
N GLU A 197 -16.80 -13.60 3.75
CA GLU A 197 -17.66 -13.39 2.58
C GLU A 197 -17.47 -11.97 2.00
N ARG A 198 -17.50 -10.94 2.86
CA ARG A 198 -17.34 -9.53 2.44
C ARG A 198 -15.97 -9.28 1.81
N ARG A 199 -14.89 -9.80 2.40
CA ARG A 199 -13.52 -9.58 1.91
C ARG A 199 -13.23 -10.38 0.66
N LEU A 200 -13.75 -11.58 0.55
CA LEU A 200 -13.53 -12.45 -0.59
C LEU A 200 -14.50 -12.20 -1.74
N ALA A 201 -15.50 -11.36 -1.58
CA ALA A 201 -16.41 -10.97 -2.64
C ALA A 201 -15.65 -10.44 -3.87
N GLY A 202 -15.74 -11.15 -5.00
CA GLY A 202 -15.03 -10.83 -6.25
C GLY A 202 -13.52 -11.13 -6.23
N GLN A 203 -13.02 -11.83 -5.21
CA GLN A 203 -11.64 -12.32 -5.15
C GLN A 203 -11.56 -13.77 -5.64
N ASP A 204 -10.33 -14.24 -5.88
CA ASP A 204 -10.03 -15.64 -6.18
C ASP A 204 -9.33 -16.28 -4.98
N PRO A 205 -10.02 -17.10 -4.17
CA PRO A 205 -9.42 -17.68 -2.97
C PRO A 205 -8.20 -18.56 -3.26
N ARG A 206 -8.16 -19.29 -4.38
CA ARG A 206 -7.02 -20.12 -4.76
C ARG A 206 -5.78 -19.29 -5.10
N ALA A 207 -5.96 -18.19 -5.82
CA ALA A 207 -4.89 -17.24 -6.08
C ALA A 207 -4.39 -16.61 -4.78
N LEU A 208 -5.30 -16.19 -3.88
CA LEU A 208 -4.94 -15.65 -2.57
C LEU A 208 -4.20 -16.68 -1.70
N ALA A 209 -4.60 -17.94 -1.71
CA ALA A 209 -3.87 -19.01 -1.03
C ALA A 209 -2.45 -19.18 -1.58
N ALA A 210 -2.27 -19.10 -2.91
CA ALA A 210 -0.95 -19.16 -3.55
C ALA A 210 -0.08 -17.95 -3.16
N VAL A 211 -0.64 -16.73 -3.09
CA VAL A 211 0.04 -15.55 -2.54
C VAL A 211 0.52 -15.81 -1.11
N ARG A 212 -0.35 -16.36 -0.26
CA ARG A 212 0.00 -16.64 1.15
C ARG A 212 1.15 -17.64 1.25
N ARG A 213 1.11 -18.73 0.48
CA ARG A 213 2.18 -19.74 0.43
C ARG A 213 3.52 -19.20 -0.05
N SER A 214 3.56 -18.09 -0.78
CA SER A 214 4.79 -17.45 -1.24
C SER A 214 5.45 -16.52 -0.21
N ASN A 215 4.83 -16.32 0.95
CA ASN A 215 5.35 -15.41 1.99
C ASN A 215 6.80 -15.68 2.43
N PRO A 216 7.28 -16.94 2.55
CA PRO A 216 8.68 -17.22 2.91
C PRO A 216 9.67 -16.58 1.94
N ASP A 217 9.29 -16.42 0.68
CA ASP A 217 10.15 -15.91 -0.39
C ASP A 217 10.30 -14.37 -0.34
N GLN A 218 9.61 -13.70 0.59
CA GLN A 218 9.64 -12.24 0.78
C GLN A 218 10.38 -11.80 2.04
N VAL A 219 11.12 -12.69 2.66
CA VAL A 219 11.92 -12.36 3.86
C VAL A 219 13.09 -11.46 3.48
N VAL A 220 13.32 -10.43 4.29
CA VAL A 220 14.48 -9.55 4.22
C VAL A 220 15.17 -9.49 5.58
N ALA A 221 16.49 -9.51 5.60
CA ALA A 221 17.25 -9.28 6.81
C ALA A 221 17.01 -7.86 7.31
N ILE A 222 16.81 -7.69 8.61
CA ILE A 222 16.57 -6.38 9.21
C ILE A 222 17.75 -5.43 8.97
N GLU A 223 18.97 -5.96 8.97
CA GLU A 223 20.20 -5.22 8.71
C GLU A 223 20.23 -4.69 7.27
N ALA A 224 19.82 -5.51 6.30
CA ALA A 224 19.73 -5.11 4.89
C ALA A 224 18.67 -4.02 4.68
N LEU A 225 17.51 -4.14 5.33
CA LEU A 225 16.48 -3.11 5.27
C LEU A 225 16.91 -1.83 5.99
N ALA A 226 17.61 -1.94 7.12
CA ALA A 226 18.14 -0.78 7.86
C ALA A 226 19.23 -0.03 7.08
N ALA A 227 19.91 -0.71 6.15
CA ALA A 227 20.98 -0.16 5.33
C ALA A 227 20.51 0.51 4.03
N VAL A 228 19.19 0.45 3.68
CA VAL A 228 18.71 1.11 2.45
C VAL A 228 19.04 2.61 2.45
N PRO A 229 19.48 3.17 1.32
CA PRO A 229 19.98 4.55 1.28
C PRO A 229 18.88 5.61 1.34
N MET A 230 17.66 5.27 0.87
CA MET A 230 16.57 6.23 0.76
C MET A 230 15.95 6.55 2.14
N PRO A 231 15.41 7.79 2.33
CA PRO A 231 14.58 8.11 3.48
C PRO A 231 13.41 7.14 3.60
N THR A 232 13.13 6.71 4.83
CA THR A 232 12.12 5.69 5.12
C THR A 232 11.13 6.16 6.17
N LEU A 233 9.84 6.05 5.86
CA LEU A 233 8.71 6.34 6.74
C LEU A 233 8.04 5.03 7.17
N GLY A 234 7.79 4.87 8.45
CA GLY A 234 6.92 3.83 9.02
C GLY A 234 5.62 4.44 9.54
N ILE A 235 4.46 3.86 9.20
CA ILE A 235 3.17 4.30 9.75
C ILE A 235 2.41 3.09 10.27
N VAL A 236 2.04 3.13 11.55
CA VAL A 236 1.34 2.02 12.20
C VAL A 236 0.38 2.50 13.28
N GLY A 237 -0.75 1.81 13.44
CA GLY A 237 -1.67 2.08 14.55
C GLY A 237 -1.14 1.56 15.88
N THR A 238 -1.48 2.22 17.00
CA THR A 238 -1.06 1.74 18.34
C THR A 238 -1.78 0.46 18.78
N ALA A 239 -2.95 0.15 18.18
CA ALA A 239 -3.67 -1.11 18.37
C ALA A 239 -3.36 -2.17 17.29
N ASP A 240 -2.39 -1.91 16.42
CA ASP A 240 -1.96 -2.85 15.38
C ASP A 240 -0.98 -3.88 15.98
N PRO A 241 -1.18 -5.20 15.81
CA PRO A 241 -0.27 -6.22 16.30
C PRO A 241 1.16 -6.11 15.74
N TYR A 242 1.35 -5.44 14.60
CA TYR A 242 2.66 -5.21 13.98
C TYR A 242 3.45 -4.02 14.54
N LEU A 243 2.93 -3.30 15.53
CA LEU A 243 3.66 -2.18 16.17
C LEU A 243 5.04 -2.61 16.68
N ARG A 244 5.15 -3.81 17.25
CA ARG A 244 6.45 -4.34 17.77
C ARG A 244 7.49 -4.50 16.67
N ASP A 245 7.09 -4.87 15.46
CA ASP A 245 8.03 -5.01 14.34
C ASP A 245 8.56 -3.66 13.89
N PHE A 246 7.73 -2.61 13.93
CA PHE A 246 8.19 -1.25 13.69
C PHE A 246 9.15 -0.74 14.77
N GLN A 247 8.91 -1.09 16.05
CA GLN A 247 9.83 -0.76 17.15
C GLN A 247 11.19 -1.45 16.96
N ARG A 248 11.19 -2.73 16.55
CA ARG A 248 12.42 -3.47 16.21
C ARG A 248 13.15 -2.83 15.03
N LEU A 249 12.41 -2.49 13.94
CA LEU A 249 13.02 -1.82 12.79
C LEU A 249 13.56 -0.43 13.18
N LYS A 250 12.85 0.35 14.02
CA LYS A 250 13.32 1.65 14.50
C LYS A 250 14.62 1.53 15.29
N ALA A 251 14.75 0.48 16.10
CA ALA A 251 15.98 0.22 16.84
C ALA A 251 17.17 -0.10 15.92
N ALA A 252 16.94 -0.86 14.84
CA ALA A 252 17.94 -1.19 13.82
C ALA A 252 18.21 -0.04 12.83
N MET A 253 17.20 0.80 12.57
CA MET A 253 17.25 1.94 11.65
C MET A 253 16.90 3.23 12.39
N PRO A 254 17.83 3.86 13.13
CA PRO A 254 17.54 5.09 13.88
C PRO A 254 17.01 6.24 13.05
N LYS A 255 17.34 6.29 11.75
CA LYS A 255 16.87 7.29 10.78
C LYS A 255 15.42 7.05 10.29
N LEU A 256 14.78 5.90 10.62
CA LEU A 256 13.37 5.65 10.27
C LEU A 256 12.49 6.76 10.88
N ASP A 257 11.72 7.45 10.05
CA ASP A 257 10.64 8.31 10.53
C ASP A 257 9.45 7.42 10.91
N LEU A 258 9.17 7.26 12.21
CA LEU A 258 8.10 6.38 12.69
C LEU A 258 6.95 7.20 13.24
N VAL A 259 5.81 7.11 12.55
CA VAL A 259 4.54 7.71 12.95
C VAL A 259 3.61 6.63 13.50
N THR A 260 3.15 6.82 14.74
CA THR A 260 2.13 5.96 15.34
C THR A 260 0.78 6.69 15.39
N ILE A 261 -0.30 6.00 15.03
CA ILE A 261 -1.65 6.55 15.03
C ILE A 261 -2.39 6.04 16.27
N PRO A 262 -2.71 6.91 17.25
CA PRO A 262 -3.34 6.49 18.50
C PRO A 262 -4.67 5.76 18.28
N GLY A 263 -4.84 4.60 18.91
CA GLY A 263 -6.05 3.78 18.87
C GLY A 263 -6.37 3.11 17.53
N ALA A 264 -5.62 3.41 16.47
CA ALA A 264 -5.86 2.79 15.17
C ALA A 264 -5.43 1.32 15.16
N SER A 265 -6.27 0.47 14.60
CA SER A 265 -5.99 -0.94 14.32
C SER A 265 -5.37 -1.12 12.93
N HIS A 266 -4.96 -2.36 12.60
CA HIS A 266 -4.47 -2.72 11.26
C HIS A 266 -5.46 -2.35 10.14
N GLY A 267 -6.76 -2.50 10.38
CA GLY A 267 -7.78 -2.19 9.37
C GLY A 267 -8.19 -0.73 9.29
N SER A 268 -8.04 0.04 10.37
CA SER A 268 -8.50 1.44 10.43
C SER A 268 -7.42 2.48 10.13
N ALA A 269 -6.14 2.14 10.31
CA ALA A 269 -5.04 3.08 10.15
C ALA A 269 -4.98 3.78 8.77
N PRO A 270 -5.21 3.11 7.62
CA PRO A 270 -5.13 3.77 6.32
C PRO A 270 -6.17 4.87 6.11
N ALA A 271 -7.33 4.74 6.75
CA ALA A 271 -8.40 5.74 6.65
C ALA A 271 -8.23 6.94 7.60
N ALA A 272 -7.30 6.85 8.56
CA ALA A 272 -7.04 7.92 9.51
C ALA A 272 -6.46 9.16 8.80
N PRO A 273 -6.93 10.37 9.16
CA PRO A 273 -6.35 11.61 8.60
C PRO A 273 -4.84 11.73 8.83
N GLU A 274 -4.36 11.24 9.96
CA GLU A 274 -2.94 11.24 10.34
C GLU A 274 -2.09 10.43 9.35
N PHE A 275 -2.62 9.34 8.78
CA PHE A 275 -1.93 8.53 7.78
C PHE A 275 -1.61 9.36 6.53
N ARG A 276 -2.63 10.02 5.97
CA ARG A 276 -2.48 10.87 4.79
C ARG A 276 -1.56 12.06 5.06
N ALA A 277 -1.73 12.70 6.21
CA ALA A 277 -0.92 13.83 6.63
C ALA A 277 0.56 13.44 6.81
N ALA A 278 0.85 12.26 7.37
CA ALA A 278 2.21 11.76 7.49
C ALA A 278 2.85 11.51 6.12
N MET A 279 2.14 10.85 5.21
CA MET A 279 2.63 10.63 3.84
C MET A 279 2.94 11.95 3.12
N LEU A 280 1.99 12.91 3.13
CA LEU A 280 2.19 14.21 2.45
C LEU A 280 3.38 14.97 3.01
N ARG A 281 3.53 15.04 4.34
CA ARG A 281 4.68 15.73 4.97
C ARG A 281 5.99 15.06 4.59
N PHE A 282 6.02 13.73 4.65
CA PHE A 282 7.23 12.98 4.36
C PHE A 282 7.67 13.11 2.90
N LEU A 283 6.75 13.00 1.95
CA LEU A 283 7.04 13.17 0.52
C LEU A 283 7.52 14.61 0.22
N ALA A 284 6.85 15.62 0.79
CA ALA A 284 7.22 17.03 0.61
C ALA A 284 8.61 17.37 1.18
N ALA A 285 9.05 16.64 2.22
CA ALA A 285 10.38 16.81 2.81
C ALA A 285 11.50 16.13 2.00
N HIS A 286 11.16 15.26 1.03
CA HIS A 286 12.12 14.46 0.28
C HIS A 286 11.83 14.50 -1.23
N PRO A 287 11.84 15.70 -1.86
CA PRO A 287 11.60 15.80 -3.30
C PRO A 287 12.71 15.11 -4.10
N ALA A 288 12.40 14.76 -5.35
CA ALA A 288 13.42 14.29 -6.28
C ALA A 288 14.53 15.33 -6.41
N PRO A 289 15.80 14.90 -6.50
CA PRO A 289 16.90 15.83 -6.81
C PRO A 289 16.59 16.61 -8.08
N ALA A 290 16.84 17.92 -8.07
CA ALA A 290 16.77 18.72 -9.29
C ALA A 290 17.68 18.08 -10.35
N GLY A 291 17.12 17.68 -11.50
CA GLY A 291 17.82 17.03 -12.60
C GLY A 291 18.81 17.95 -13.32
#